data_07549260e8b5b25ff9c4fa95072241af
#
_entry.id   07549260e8b5b25ff9c4fa95072241af
#
_cell.length_a   1.000
_cell.length_b   1.000
_cell.length_c   1.000
_cell.angle_alpha   90.00
_cell.angle_beta   90.00
_cell.angle_gamma   90.00
#
_symmetry.space_group_name_H-M   'P 1'
#
loop_
_entity.id
_entity.type
_entity.pdbx_description
1 polymer ?
#
loop_
_entity_poly.entity_id
_entity_poly.type
_entity_poly.pdbx_seq_one_letter_code
_entity_poly.pdbx_strand_id
1 'polypeptide(L)'
;MTPRSTIPKSSLPAESDDMPPLKPQATYDDFARLDIRIGKVIDVQPFPRARNPSLKVGVDVGADRIMWSSAQITNYEPAALLGSLVVCVCNLGAKNIAGFTSELLILGAKDAAGNVIVLGPRSEVAIGEPIF
;
A
#
# COMPACT_ATOMS: atom_id res chain seq x y z
N MET A 1 -14.07 -13.96 -23.93
CA MET A 1 -13.19 -12.79 -23.92
C MET A 1 -14.01 -11.56 -23.64
N THR A 2 -13.65 -10.82 -22.60
CA THR A 2 -14.38 -9.61 -22.23
C THR A 2 -14.08 -8.51 -23.24
N PRO A 3 -15.08 -7.83 -23.80
CA PRO A 3 -14.81 -6.72 -24.70
C PRO A 3 -14.11 -5.60 -23.95
N ARG A 4 -13.27 -4.86 -24.63
CA ARG A 4 -12.64 -3.69 -24.07
C ARG A 4 -13.69 -2.63 -23.77
N SER A 5 -13.38 -1.77 -22.81
CA SER A 5 -14.21 -0.62 -22.53
C SER A 5 -14.43 0.19 -23.81
N THR A 6 -15.68 0.56 -24.05
CA THR A 6 -16.07 1.42 -25.17
C THR A 6 -16.02 2.90 -24.83
N ILE A 7 -15.56 3.26 -23.62
CA ILE A 7 -15.43 4.66 -23.22
C ILE A 7 -14.40 5.34 -24.12
N PRO A 8 -14.78 6.41 -24.82
CA PRO A 8 -13.82 7.16 -25.64
C PRO A 8 -12.71 7.72 -24.77
N LYS A 9 -11.48 7.73 -25.29
CA LYS A 9 -10.32 8.27 -24.55
C LYS A 9 -10.54 9.73 -24.12
N SER A 10 -11.25 10.50 -24.89
CA SER A 10 -11.58 11.90 -24.59
C SER A 10 -12.50 12.06 -23.39
N SER A 11 -13.22 11.01 -22.99
CA SER A 11 -14.11 11.01 -21.81
C SER A 11 -13.42 10.55 -20.54
N LEU A 12 -12.18 10.07 -20.64
CA LEU A 12 -11.40 9.62 -19.48
C LEU A 12 -10.72 10.82 -18.81
N PRO A 13 -10.43 10.72 -17.50
CA PRO A 13 -9.58 11.71 -16.86
C PRO A 13 -8.27 11.88 -17.61
N ALA A 14 -7.68 13.06 -17.55
CA ALA A 14 -6.38 13.30 -18.15
C ALA A 14 -5.35 12.32 -17.57
N GLU A 15 -4.67 11.61 -18.46
CA GLU A 15 -3.61 10.67 -18.10
C GLU A 15 -2.26 11.36 -18.27
N SER A 16 -1.31 11.01 -17.41
CA SER A 16 0.06 11.43 -17.56
C SER A 16 0.72 10.63 -18.68
N ASP A 17 1.44 11.31 -19.58
CA ASP A 17 2.27 10.65 -20.60
C ASP A 17 3.46 9.91 -19.98
N ASP A 18 3.70 10.12 -18.66
CA ASP A 18 4.79 9.50 -17.90
C ASP A 18 4.43 8.14 -17.32
N MET A 19 3.26 7.60 -17.68
CA MET A 19 2.88 6.27 -17.20
C MET A 19 3.85 5.22 -17.73
N PRO A 20 4.39 4.36 -16.83
CA PRO A 20 5.36 3.36 -17.25
C PRO A 20 4.69 2.33 -18.18
N PRO A 21 5.47 1.73 -19.09
CA PRO A 21 4.95 0.64 -19.90
C PRO A 21 4.62 -0.58 -19.02
N LEU A 22 3.81 -1.48 -19.57
CA LEU A 22 3.55 -2.75 -18.91
C LEU A 22 4.86 -3.54 -18.72
N LYS A 23 4.99 -4.16 -17.56
CA LYS A 23 6.13 -5.02 -17.27
C LYS A 23 6.02 -6.34 -18.04
N PRO A 24 7.14 -7.07 -18.19
CA PRO A 24 7.09 -8.42 -18.75
C PRO A 24 6.10 -9.30 -17.99
N GLN A 25 5.59 -10.31 -18.67
CA GLN A 25 4.63 -11.24 -18.10
C GLN A 25 5.22 -11.96 -16.88
N ALA A 26 4.45 -12.01 -15.80
CA ALA A 26 4.71 -12.84 -14.64
C ALA A 26 3.74 -14.03 -14.66
N THR A 27 3.90 -14.96 -13.73
CA THR A 27 3.00 -16.09 -13.58
C THR A 27 2.08 -15.89 -12.37
N TYR A 28 1.00 -16.64 -12.34
CA TYR A 28 0.15 -16.66 -11.14
C TYR A 28 0.93 -17.14 -9.91
N ASP A 29 1.87 -18.06 -10.07
CA ASP A 29 2.70 -18.52 -8.96
C ASP A 29 3.57 -17.42 -8.38
N ASP A 30 4.04 -16.49 -9.19
CA ASP A 30 4.77 -15.31 -8.71
C ASP A 30 3.89 -14.49 -7.76
N PHE A 31 2.63 -14.27 -8.13
CA PHE A 31 1.68 -13.56 -7.28
C PHE A 31 1.33 -14.36 -6.02
N ALA A 32 1.10 -15.67 -6.16
CA ALA A 32 0.67 -16.54 -5.06
C ALA A 32 1.72 -16.67 -3.95
N ARG A 33 2.98 -16.38 -4.24
CA ARG A 33 4.06 -16.40 -3.24
C ARG A 33 4.05 -15.18 -2.33
N LEU A 34 3.36 -14.12 -2.72
CA LEU A 34 3.24 -12.92 -1.89
C LEU A 34 2.12 -13.10 -0.88
N ASP A 35 2.41 -12.78 0.38
CA ASP A 35 1.40 -12.75 1.43
C ASP A 35 0.81 -11.34 1.48
N ILE A 36 -0.23 -11.11 0.70
CA ILE A 36 -0.91 -9.82 0.63
C ILE A 36 -2.21 -9.93 1.41
N ARG A 37 -2.42 -9.01 2.36
CA ARG A 37 -3.57 -9.05 3.27
C ARG A 37 -4.20 -7.69 3.45
N ILE A 38 -5.43 -7.69 3.94
CA ILE A 38 -6.03 -6.52 4.55
C ILE A 38 -5.47 -6.38 5.98
N GLY A 39 -4.91 -5.23 6.28
CA GLY A 39 -4.49 -4.87 7.63
C GLY A 39 -5.25 -3.65 8.13
N LYS A 40 -5.21 -3.43 9.43
CA LYS A 40 -5.79 -2.25 10.06
C LYS A 40 -4.69 -1.43 10.72
N VAL A 41 -4.63 -0.15 10.38
CA VAL A 41 -3.67 0.76 11.00
C VAL A 41 -4.08 0.99 12.47
N ILE A 42 -3.18 0.62 13.38
CA ILE A 42 -3.43 0.72 14.82
C ILE A 42 -2.52 1.74 15.52
N ASP A 43 -1.46 2.17 14.87
CA ASP A 43 -0.55 3.16 15.43
C ASP A 43 0.14 3.92 14.28
N VAL A 44 0.29 5.23 14.44
CA VAL A 44 0.99 6.09 13.48
C VAL A 44 1.88 7.05 14.26
N GLN A 45 3.17 7.01 13.98
CA GLN A 45 4.15 7.84 14.66
C GLN A 45 4.99 8.60 13.64
N PRO A 46 5.42 9.83 13.94
CA PRO A 46 6.40 10.52 13.10
C PRO A 46 7.72 9.77 13.08
N PHE A 47 8.46 9.87 11.98
CA PHE A 47 9.77 9.26 11.84
C PHE A 47 10.81 10.33 11.42
N PRO A 48 11.21 11.23 12.33
CA PRO A 48 12.10 12.34 11.97
C PRO A 48 13.50 11.90 11.57
N ARG A 49 13.94 10.70 11.99
CA ARG A 49 15.28 10.18 11.69
C ARG A 49 15.39 9.53 10.31
N ALA A 50 14.26 9.27 9.63
CA ALA A 50 14.27 8.72 8.29
C ALA A 50 14.87 9.73 7.30
N ARG A 51 15.67 9.22 6.35
CA ARG A 51 16.31 10.05 5.32
C ARG A 51 15.29 10.81 4.48
N ASN A 52 14.21 10.13 4.08
CA ASN A 52 13.07 10.73 3.39
C ASN A 52 11.92 10.91 4.38
N PRO A 53 11.09 11.96 4.23
CA PRO A 53 9.94 12.14 5.10
C PRO A 53 9.07 10.88 5.15
N SER A 54 8.83 10.36 6.35
CA SER A 54 8.14 9.07 6.54
C SER A 54 7.35 9.07 7.84
N LEU A 55 6.41 8.15 7.93
CA LEU A 55 5.72 7.81 9.17
C LEU A 55 6.05 6.36 9.54
N LYS A 56 6.12 6.08 10.84
CA LYS A 56 6.12 4.71 11.35
C LYS A 56 4.68 4.29 11.51
N VAL A 57 4.28 3.24 10.81
CA VAL A 57 2.90 2.78 10.81
C VAL A 57 2.84 1.35 11.31
N GLY A 58 2.14 1.15 12.42
CA GLY A 58 1.86 -0.17 12.98
C GLY A 58 0.53 -0.69 12.45
N VAL A 59 0.52 -1.91 11.94
CA VAL A 59 -0.64 -2.50 11.27
C VAL A 59 -0.92 -3.88 11.87
N ASP A 60 -2.16 -4.08 12.28
CA ASP A 60 -2.66 -5.40 12.64
C ASP A 60 -2.96 -6.16 11.34
N VAL A 61 -2.19 -7.23 11.10
CA VAL A 61 -2.34 -8.03 9.88
C VAL A 61 -3.07 -9.33 10.12
N GLY A 62 -3.73 -9.47 11.26
CA GLY A 62 -4.34 -10.73 11.68
C GLY A 62 -3.29 -11.70 12.22
N ALA A 63 -3.70 -12.95 12.48
CA ALA A 63 -2.82 -13.98 13.03
C ALA A 63 -2.11 -13.55 14.32
N ASP A 64 -2.75 -12.70 15.11
CA ASP A 64 -2.21 -12.13 16.36
C ASP A 64 -0.88 -11.40 16.16
N ARG A 65 -0.70 -10.77 15.00
CA ARG A 65 0.55 -10.13 14.65
C ARG A 65 0.35 -8.68 14.23
N ILE A 66 1.20 -7.82 14.81
CA ILE A 66 1.33 -6.42 14.42
C ILE A 66 2.66 -6.27 13.70
N MET A 67 2.63 -5.69 12.50
CA MET A 67 3.81 -5.45 11.69
C MET A 67 3.99 -3.95 11.48
N TRP A 68 5.25 -3.53 11.36
CA TRP A 68 5.58 -2.12 11.24
C TRP A 68 6.17 -1.78 9.88
N SER A 69 5.81 -0.61 9.40
CA SER A 69 6.29 -0.06 8.13
C SER A 69 6.83 1.35 8.34
N SER A 70 7.94 1.66 7.66
CA SER A 70 8.34 3.04 7.41
C SER A 70 7.74 3.43 6.07
N ALA A 71 6.72 4.27 6.09
CA ALA A 71 5.94 4.60 4.90
C ALA A 71 6.07 6.09 4.54
N GLN A 72 6.35 6.37 3.28
CA GLN A 72 6.47 7.75 2.77
C GLN A 72 5.10 8.33 2.43
N ILE A 73 4.22 8.37 3.42
CA ILE A 73 2.82 8.81 3.28
C ILE A 73 2.54 10.01 4.19
N THR A 74 3.46 10.96 4.23
CA THR A 74 3.39 12.13 5.13
C THR A 74 2.32 13.15 4.73
N ASN A 75 1.65 12.96 3.60
CA ASN A 75 0.49 13.75 3.20
C ASN A 75 -0.76 13.44 4.03
N TYR A 76 -0.75 12.36 4.82
CA TYR A 76 -1.85 12.04 5.72
C TYR A 76 -1.58 12.59 7.11
N GLU A 77 -2.63 13.14 7.72
CA GLU A 77 -2.62 13.35 9.16
C GLU A 77 -2.65 11.99 9.86
N PRO A 78 -1.83 11.75 10.89
CA PRO A 78 -1.83 10.47 11.58
C PRO A 78 -3.23 10.00 12.02
N ALA A 79 -4.06 10.91 12.51
CA ALA A 79 -5.42 10.58 12.93
C ALA A 79 -6.31 10.09 11.76
N ALA A 80 -6.03 10.53 10.54
CA ALA A 80 -6.81 10.10 9.37
C ALA A 80 -6.44 8.68 8.92
N LEU A 81 -5.21 8.25 9.18
CA LEU A 81 -4.77 6.88 8.88
C LEU A 81 -5.19 5.90 9.95
N LEU A 82 -5.23 6.33 11.19
CA LEU A 82 -5.53 5.47 12.33
C LEU A 82 -6.92 4.84 12.18
N GLY A 83 -6.99 3.52 12.27
CA GLY A 83 -8.23 2.78 12.10
C GLY A 83 -8.57 2.42 10.65
N SER A 84 -7.80 2.90 9.67
CA SER A 84 -8.03 2.60 8.26
C SER A 84 -7.65 1.17 7.93
N LEU A 85 -8.42 0.56 7.01
CA LEU A 85 -8.06 -0.70 6.40
C LEU A 85 -7.15 -0.42 5.21
N VAL A 86 -6.07 -1.18 5.11
CA VAL A 86 -5.04 -1.02 4.08
C VAL A 86 -4.71 -2.35 3.43
N VAL A 87 -4.19 -2.29 2.20
CA VAL A 87 -3.66 -3.48 1.52
C VAL A 87 -2.16 -3.51 1.76
N CYS A 88 -1.65 -4.62 2.28
CA CYS A 88 -0.24 -4.72 2.64
C CYS A 88 0.37 -6.07 2.26
N VAL A 89 1.68 -6.06 2.00
CA VAL A 89 2.47 -7.25 1.71
C VAL A 89 3.31 -7.57 2.94
N CYS A 90 3.16 -8.80 3.46
CA CYS A 90 3.66 -9.19 4.78
C CYS A 90 4.94 -10.01 4.73
N ASN A 91 5.39 -10.46 3.58
CA ASN A 91 6.50 -11.44 3.48
C ASN A 91 7.63 -11.04 2.53
N LEU A 92 7.95 -9.74 2.49
CA LEU A 92 9.07 -9.24 1.68
C LEU A 92 10.39 -9.17 2.45
N GLY A 93 10.37 -9.51 3.74
CA GLY A 93 11.54 -9.40 4.60
C GLY A 93 11.66 -8.03 5.27
N ALA A 94 12.61 -7.92 6.19
CA ALA A 94 12.78 -6.72 7.00
C ALA A 94 13.91 -5.85 6.48
N LYS A 95 13.75 -4.52 6.63
CA LYS A 95 14.80 -3.53 6.40
C LYS A 95 15.02 -2.71 7.65
N ASN A 96 16.28 -2.43 7.96
CA ASN A 96 16.62 -1.45 8.98
C ASN A 96 16.70 -0.07 8.35
N ILE A 97 15.88 0.86 8.84
CA ILE A 97 15.86 2.25 8.38
C ILE A 97 16.10 3.13 9.60
N ALA A 98 17.28 3.71 9.69
CA ALA A 98 17.68 4.58 10.82
C ALA A 98 17.39 3.95 12.19
N GLY A 99 17.68 2.66 12.35
CA GLY A 99 17.46 1.91 13.59
C GLY A 99 16.06 1.33 13.76
N PHE A 100 15.14 1.64 12.85
CA PHE A 100 13.77 1.13 12.87
C PHE A 100 13.62 -0.05 11.90
N THR A 101 13.03 -1.14 12.37
CA THR A 101 12.80 -2.32 11.53
C THR A 101 11.48 -2.17 10.79
N SER A 102 11.56 -2.00 9.46
CA SER A 102 10.41 -1.95 8.56
C SER A 102 10.27 -3.31 7.89
N GLU A 103 9.19 -4.01 8.14
CA GLU A 103 8.95 -5.37 7.62
C GLU A 103 7.66 -5.49 6.82
N LEU A 104 6.86 -4.44 6.75
CA LEU A 104 5.58 -4.42 6.08
C LEU A 104 5.62 -3.41 4.94
N LEU A 105 5.08 -3.78 3.79
CA LEU A 105 4.86 -2.86 2.69
C LEU A 105 3.37 -2.51 2.61
N ILE A 106 3.03 -1.26 2.86
CA ILE A 106 1.69 -0.73 2.64
C ILE A 106 1.61 -0.26 1.18
N LEU A 107 0.67 -0.82 0.43
CA LEU A 107 0.54 -0.50 -0.99
C LEU A 107 -0.13 0.85 -1.19
N GLY A 108 0.35 1.57 -2.19
CA GLY A 108 -0.18 2.86 -2.54
C GLY A 108 0.11 3.24 -3.98
N ALA A 109 -0.53 4.30 -4.43
CA ALA A 109 -0.31 4.87 -5.76
C ALA A 109 -0.22 6.39 -5.62
N LYS A 110 0.46 7.04 -6.55
CA LYS A 110 0.57 8.50 -6.54
C LYS A 110 -0.61 9.13 -7.26
N ASP A 111 -1.14 10.19 -6.69
CA ASP A 111 -2.10 11.05 -7.38
C ASP A 111 -1.39 12.04 -8.32
N ALA A 112 -2.15 12.91 -8.98
CA ALA A 112 -1.60 13.87 -9.93
C ALA A 112 -0.62 14.86 -9.28
N ALA A 113 -0.77 15.12 -7.99
CA ALA A 113 0.12 16.03 -7.24
C ALA A 113 1.36 15.32 -6.68
N GLY A 114 1.49 14.00 -6.88
CA GLY A 114 2.60 13.22 -6.37
C GLY A 114 2.41 12.71 -4.94
N ASN A 115 1.24 12.92 -4.35
CA ASN A 115 0.93 12.39 -3.03
C ASN A 115 0.67 10.88 -3.10
N VAL A 116 1.19 10.14 -2.14
CA VAL A 116 0.92 8.69 -2.06
C VAL A 116 -0.49 8.49 -1.50
N ILE A 117 -1.33 7.83 -2.27
CA ILE A 117 -2.67 7.43 -1.85
C ILE A 117 -2.62 5.96 -1.47
N VAL A 118 -2.94 5.68 -0.21
CA VAL A 118 -2.92 4.33 0.33
C VAL A 118 -4.10 3.53 -0.22
N LEU A 119 -3.85 2.28 -0.60
CA LEU A 119 -4.89 1.40 -1.13
C LEU A 119 -5.64 0.71 0.02
N GLY A 120 -6.93 0.58 -0.14
CA GLY A 120 -7.78 -0.11 0.82
C GLY A 120 -9.02 -0.69 0.15
N PRO A 121 -9.81 -1.49 0.87
CA PRO A 121 -11.04 -2.07 0.33
C PRO A 121 -12.14 -1.02 0.25
N ARG A 122 -13.09 -1.21 -0.66
CA ARG A 122 -14.23 -0.31 -0.84
C ARG A 122 -15.31 -0.46 0.23
N SER A 123 -15.29 -1.58 0.93
CA SER A 123 -16.19 -1.83 2.05
C SER A 123 -15.44 -2.61 3.11
N GLU A 124 -16.06 -2.76 4.28
CA GLU A 124 -15.42 -3.42 5.40
C GLU A 124 -15.08 -4.88 5.07
N VAL A 125 -13.83 -5.24 5.37
CA VAL A 125 -13.27 -6.58 5.20
C VAL A 125 -12.56 -6.93 6.50
N ALA A 126 -12.60 -8.19 6.89
CA ALA A 126 -11.94 -8.63 8.11
C ALA A 126 -10.42 -8.44 8.03
N ILE A 127 -9.82 -8.09 9.16
CA ILE A 127 -8.36 -7.99 9.27
C ILE A 127 -7.73 -9.34 8.99
N GLY A 128 -6.71 -9.34 8.13
CA GLY A 128 -5.99 -10.55 7.77
C GLY A 128 -6.56 -11.30 6.57
N GLU A 129 -7.66 -10.83 5.98
CA GLU A 129 -8.19 -11.45 4.75
C GLU A 129 -7.15 -11.40 3.64
N PRO A 130 -6.86 -12.54 3.00
CA PRO A 130 -5.90 -12.56 1.90
C PRO A 130 -6.45 -11.91 0.64
N ILE A 131 -5.56 -11.29 -0.10
CA ILE A 131 -5.85 -10.70 -1.40
C ILE A 131 -5.60 -11.75 -2.48
N PHE A 132 -6.50 -11.80 -3.42
CA PHE A 132 -6.41 -12.77 -4.52
C PHE A 132 -6.84 -12.17 -5.84
#